data_d6a17768b7d3791a147d2def35e11a15
#
_entry.id   d6a17768b7d3791a147d2def35e11a15
#
_cell.length_a   1.000
_cell.length_b   1.000
_cell.length_c   1.000
_cell.angle_alpha   90.00
_cell.angle_beta   90.00
_cell.angle_gamma   90.00
#
_symmetry.space_group_name_H-M   'P 1'
#
loop_
_entity.id
_entity.type
_entity.pdbx_description
1 polymer ?
#
loop_
_entity_poly.entity_id
_entity_poly.type
_entity_poly.pdbx_seq_one_letter_code
_entity_poly.pdbx_strand_id
1 'polypeptide(L)'
;MFRSPIPALFLLLLSAPWVWADQGLTAEAFALKEQGIGYGGAFVPSGETSAWAMDCSNTARYLLRRARGVELPRTASEQYDYVRSRGKLKRVGGLFGGVPDTEWWAKRLEPGDLLFWEHTYKPQRKPPVTHVMVYLGRGERGELLMAGSQSSRGVGVYQLQPRVVYGGHGGFFGLFKKKGRLVAYGRLR
;
A
#
# COMPACT_ATOMS: atom_id res chain seq x y z
N MET A 1 22.27 52.92 36.92
CA MET A 1 22.40 51.94 35.82
C MET A 1 21.52 50.75 36.11
N PHE A 2 20.28 50.73 35.57
CA PHE A 2 19.34 49.62 35.75
C PHE A 2 19.35 48.79 34.46
N ARG A 3 19.77 47.53 34.57
CA ARG A 3 19.64 46.55 33.49
C ARG A 3 18.34 45.82 33.64
N SER A 4 17.44 46.02 32.67
CA SER A 4 16.19 45.25 32.55
C SER A 4 16.49 43.82 32.07
N PRO A 5 15.86 42.78 32.65
CA PRO A 5 15.96 41.42 32.11
C PRO A 5 15.04 41.26 30.91
N ILE A 6 15.60 40.71 29.84
CA ILE A 6 14.83 40.29 28.64
C ILE A 6 14.07 39.00 29.00
N PRO A 7 12.74 38.94 28.81
CA PRO A 7 12.02 37.68 29.02
C PRO A 7 12.41 36.69 27.93
N ALA A 8 12.88 35.54 28.33
CA ALA A 8 13.09 34.40 27.44
C ALA A 8 11.72 33.88 26.96
N LEU A 9 11.40 34.13 25.70
CA LEU A 9 10.24 33.58 25.02
C LEU A 9 10.47 32.09 24.76
N PHE A 10 9.89 31.23 25.62
CA PHE A 10 9.87 29.79 25.42
C PHE A 10 8.90 29.51 24.27
N LEU A 11 9.43 29.27 23.06
CA LEU A 11 8.67 28.69 21.96
C LEU A 11 8.36 27.24 22.31
N LEU A 12 7.16 27.00 22.84
CA LEU A 12 6.57 25.68 22.93
C LEU A 12 6.26 25.22 21.48
N LEU A 13 7.20 24.49 20.87
CA LEU A 13 6.93 23.69 19.68
C LEU A 13 5.96 22.59 20.08
N LEU A 14 4.67 22.86 19.87
CA LEU A 14 3.64 21.84 19.86
C LEU A 14 3.96 20.86 18.73
N SER A 15 4.73 19.82 19.05
CA SER A 15 4.91 18.67 18.18
C SER A 15 3.57 17.94 18.11
N ALA A 16 2.77 18.27 17.11
CA ALA A 16 1.66 17.38 16.74
C ALA A 16 2.24 15.98 16.53
N PRO A 17 1.58 14.91 16.99
CA PRO A 17 2.02 13.56 16.70
C PRO A 17 1.73 13.27 15.23
N TRP A 18 2.59 13.74 14.36
CA TRP A 18 2.66 13.27 12.99
C TRP A 18 3.04 11.80 13.09
N VAL A 19 2.13 10.93 12.69
CA VAL A 19 2.48 9.53 12.43
C VAL A 19 3.50 9.58 11.31
N TRP A 20 4.76 9.53 11.71
CA TRP A 20 5.90 9.56 10.78
C TRP A 20 5.69 8.44 9.77
N ALA A 21 5.57 8.80 8.50
CA ALA A 21 5.74 7.84 7.43
C ALA A 21 7.03 7.08 7.75
N ASP A 22 7.03 5.76 7.62
CA ASP A 22 8.25 4.98 7.74
C ASP A 22 9.23 5.52 6.69
N GLN A 23 10.17 6.36 7.12
CA GLN A 23 11.04 7.12 6.22
C GLN A 23 11.82 6.18 5.30
N GLY A 24 12.26 5.03 5.82
CA GLY A 24 12.95 4.01 5.04
C GLY A 24 12.06 3.41 3.94
N LEU A 25 10.84 3.02 4.29
CA LEU A 25 9.89 2.44 3.34
C LEU A 25 9.47 3.47 2.27
N THR A 26 9.20 4.70 2.68
CA THR A 26 8.80 5.77 1.76
C THR A 26 9.95 6.13 0.82
N ALA A 27 11.16 6.27 1.31
CA ALA A 27 12.35 6.54 0.50
C ALA A 27 12.58 5.42 -0.54
N GLU A 28 12.50 4.15 -0.15
CA GLU A 28 12.63 3.01 -1.07
C GLU A 28 11.51 3.01 -2.14
N ALA A 29 10.27 3.37 -1.76
CA ALA A 29 9.16 3.43 -2.71
C ALA A 29 9.35 4.54 -3.75
N PHE A 30 9.83 5.71 -3.36
CA PHE A 30 10.14 6.80 -4.30
C PHE A 30 11.34 6.47 -5.16
N ALA A 31 12.43 5.93 -4.59
CA ALA A 31 13.60 5.49 -5.35
C ALA A 31 13.25 4.43 -6.41
N LEU A 32 12.35 3.50 -6.06
CA LEU A 32 11.87 2.48 -7.00
C LEU A 32 11.00 3.09 -8.10
N LYS A 33 10.15 4.07 -7.77
CA LYS A 33 9.33 4.82 -8.74
C LYS A 33 10.20 5.54 -9.78
N GLU A 34 11.28 6.20 -9.34
CA GLU A 34 12.18 6.96 -10.23
C GLU A 34 12.92 6.08 -11.26
N GLN A 35 12.97 4.76 -11.03
CA GLN A 35 13.54 3.81 -11.99
C GLN A 35 12.65 3.56 -13.22
N GLY A 36 11.40 4.04 -13.22
CA GLY A 36 10.51 3.91 -14.38
C GLY A 36 10.10 2.47 -14.72
N ILE A 37 10.06 1.58 -13.73
CA ILE A 37 9.79 0.16 -13.90
C ILE A 37 8.35 -0.07 -14.37
N GLY A 38 8.18 -0.77 -15.49
CA GLY A 38 6.88 -1.14 -16.03
C GLY A 38 6.15 -2.20 -15.21
N TYR A 39 4.92 -2.54 -15.64
CA TYR A 39 4.16 -3.65 -15.05
C TYR A 39 4.42 -4.95 -15.79
N GLY A 40 4.72 -6.02 -15.07
CA GLY A 40 4.84 -7.37 -15.64
C GLY A 40 5.81 -8.27 -14.89
N GLY A 41 5.87 -9.51 -15.32
CA GLY A 41 6.88 -10.46 -14.96
C GLY A 41 7.07 -10.82 -13.50
N ALA A 42 8.05 -11.65 -13.24
CA ALA A 42 8.48 -12.12 -11.92
C ALA A 42 9.85 -11.51 -11.54
N PHE A 43 10.12 -10.32 -12.03
CA PHE A 43 11.42 -9.71 -11.82
C PHE A 43 11.51 -9.02 -10.47
N VAL A 44 12.55 -9.31 -9.72
CA VAL A 44 12.93 -8.58 -8.50
C VAL A 44 14.21 -7.82 -8.85
N PRO A 45 14.24 -6.49 -8.76
CA PRO A 45 15.46 -5.75 -9.03
C PRO A 45 16.58 -6.26 -8.14
N SER A 46 17.66 -6.71 -8.74
CA SER A 46 18.97 -6.74 -8.11
C SER A 46 19.70 -5.50 -8.59
N GLY A 47 20.55 -4.91 -7.77
CA GLY A 47 21.25 -3.67 -8.13
C GLY A 47 22.04 -3.68 -9.43
N GLU A 48 22.07 -4.80 -10.15
CA GLU A 48 22.85 -5.03 -11.37
C GLU A 48 22.01 -5.10 -12.64
N THR A 49 20.68 -5.09 -12.53
CA THR A 49 19.83 -5.25 -13.69
C THR A 49 18.86 -4.11 -13.85
N SER A 50 18.74 -3.61 -15.06
CA SER A 50 17.65 -2.79 -15.46
C SER A 50 16.36 -3.58 -15.31
N ALA A 51 15.67 -3.38 -14.22
CA ALA A 51 14.35 -3.94 -14.01
C ALA A 51 13.38 -3.20 -14.91
N TRP A 52 12.81 -3.89 -15.82
CA TRP A 52 11.90 -3.32 -16.77
C TRP A 52 10.44 -3.55 -16.40
N ALA A 53 10.18 -4.55 -15.56
CA ALA A 53 8.82 -4.88 -15.16
C ALA A 53 8.74 -5.57 -13.80
N MET A 54 7.81 -5.13 -12.97
CA MET A 54 7.42 -5.79 -11.71
C MET A 54 5.90 -5.84 -11.62
N ASP A 55 5.35 -6.96 -11.16
CA ASP A 55 3.94 -7.00 -10.77
C ASP A 55 3.72 -6.46 -9.34
N CYS A 56 2.46 -6.33 -8.94
CA CYS A 56 2.07 -5.80 -7.63
C CYS A 56 2.69 -6.57 -6.46
N SER A 57 2.69 -7.90 -6.52
CA SER A 57 3.20 -8.74 -5.45
C SER A 57 4.73 -8.74 -5.36
N ASN A 58 5.43 -8.65 -6.49
CA ASN A 58 6.88 -8.46 -6.47
C ASN A 58 7.29 -7.10 -5.92
N THR A 59 6.55 -6.05 -6.27
CA THR A 59 6.82 -4.71 -5.72
C THR A 59 6.64 -4.70 -4.21
N ALA A 60 5.58 -5.32 -3.68
CA ALA A 60 5.37 -5.43 -2.24
C ALA A 60 6.51 -6.23 -1.56
N ARG A 61 6.94 -7.36 -2.16
CA ARG A 61 8.09 -8.14 -1.67
C ARG A 61 9.37 -7.31 -1.62
N TYR A 62 9.69 -6.64 -2.71
CA TYR A 62 10.88 -5.80 -2.81
C TYR A 62 10.90 -4.73 -1.72
N LEU A 63 9.84 -3.94 -1.62
CA LEU A 63 9.75 -2.83 -0.67
C LEU A 63 9.89 -3.30 0.78
N LEU A 64 9.16 -4.34 1.18
CA LEU A 64 9.19 -4.81 2.56
C LEU A 64 10.47 -5.56 2.91
N ARG A 65 11.07 -6.25 1.95
CA ARG A 65 12.40 -6.84 2.15
C ARG A 65 13.46 -5.76 2.35
N ARG A 66 13.48 -4.74 1.49
CA ARG A 66 14.45 -3.64 1.55
C ARG A 66 14.31 -2.79 2.79
N ALA A 67 13.08 -2.36 3.10
CA ALA A 67 12.84 -1.44 4.20
C ALA A 67 12.78 -2.10 5.58
N ARG A 68 12.43 -3.39 5.67
CA ARG A 68 12.12 -4.06 6.94
C ARG A 68 12.67 -5.49 7.09
N GLY A 69 13.38 -6.01 6.10
CA GLY A 69 13.87 -7.39 6.13
C GLY A 69 12.76 -8.45 6.07
N VAL A 70 11.54 -8.09 5.66
CA VAL A 70 10.41 -9.01 5.63
C VAL A 70 10.33 -9.74 4.31
N GLU A 71 10.43 -11.07 4.35
CA GLU A 71 10.23 -11.92 3.18
C GLU A 71 8.75 -12.31 3.03
N LEU A 72 8.19 -12.00 1.85
CA LEU A 72 6.82 -12.31 1.49
C LEU A 72 6.75 -13.41 0.44
N PRO A 73 5.67 -14.22 0.42
CA PRO A 73 5.37 -15.14 -0.67
C PRO A 73 5.25 -14.44 -2.03
N ARG A 74 5.32 -15.23 -3.11
CA ARG A 74 5.40 -14.68 -4.47
C ARG A 74 4.14 -13.97 -4.95
N THR A 75 2.97 -14.46 -4.63
CA THR A 75 1.71 -13.93 -5.20
C THR A 75 0.88 -13.18 -4.18
N ALA A 76 0.04 -12.24 -4.65
CA ALA A 76 -0.86 -11.46 -3.79
C ALA A 76 -1.79 -12.37 -2.95
N SER A 77 -2.26 -13.47 -3.51
CA SER A 77 -3.09 -14.47 -2.83
C SER A 77 -2.33 -15.17 -1.69
N GLU A 78 -1.07 -15.56 -1.94
CA GLU A 78 -0.22 -16.17 -0.92
C GLU A 78 0.19 -15.16 0.16
N GLN A 79 0.44 -13.90 -0.21
CA GLN A 79 0.72 -12.83 0.75
C GLN A 79 -0.49 -12.57 1.67
N TYR A 80 -1.70 -12.61 1.12
CA TYR A 80 -2.93 -12.54 1.90
C TYR A 80 -3.04 -13.71 2.90
N ASP A 81 -2.80 -14.94 2.45
CA ASP A 81 -2.81 -16.13 3.31
C ASP A 81 -1.69 -16.09 4.36
N TYR A 82 -0.52 -15.58 3.99
CA TYR A 82 0.60 -15.38 4.91
C TYR A 82 0.24 -14.44 6.07
N VAL A 83 -0.40 -13.33 5.79
CA VAL A 83 -0.85 -12.38 6.82
C VAL A 83 -2.01 -12.97 7.64
N ARG A 84 -2.94 -13.65 6.98
CA ARG A 84 -4.08 -14.31 7.62
C ARG A 84 -3.65 -15.39 8.62
N SER A 85 -2.72 -16.25 8.26
CA SER A 85 -2.22 -17.32 9.10
C SER A 85 -1.53 -16.82 10.37
N ARG A 86 -1.06 -15.59 10.38
CA ARG A 86 -0.46 -14.91 11.54
C ARG A 86 -1.48 -14.13 12.39
N GLY A 87 -2.77 -14.20 12.07
CA GLY A 87 -3.82 -13.46 12.77
C GLY A 87 -3.75 -11.94 12.60
N LYS A 88 -3.01 -11.47 11.60
CA LYS A 88 -2.75 -10.04 11.37
C LYS A 88 -3.60 -9.42 10.26
N LEU A 89 -4.49 -10.21 9.64
CA LEU A 89 -5.38 -9.75 8.59
C LEU A 89 -6.66 -9.15 9.17
N LYS A 90 -7.03 -7.98 8.66
CA LYS A 90 -8.31 -7.32 8.94
C LYS A 90 -9.11 -7.21 7.65
N ARG A 91 -10.29 -7.82 7.61
CA ARG A 91 -11.22 -7.68 6.47
C ARG A 91 -11.95 -6.36 6.55
N VAL A 92 -12.27 -5.82 5.39
CA VAL A 92 -12.99 -4.56 5.22
C VAL A 92 -14.27 -4.82 4.47
N GLY A 93 -15.35 -4.23 4.95
CA GLY A 93 -16.68 -4.46 4.40
C GLY A 93 -17.51 -5.37 5.32
N GLY A 94 -18.63 -4.86 5.81
CA GLY A 94 -19.62 -5.62 6.54
C GLY A 94 -20.56 -6.37 5.60
N LEU A 95 -21.57 -7.02 6.17
CA LEU A 95 -22.60 -7.81 5.47
C LEU A 95 -23.32 -7.00 4.37
N PHE A 96 -23.33 -5.66 4.48
CA PHE A 96 -23.95 -4.71 3.54
C PHE A 96 -22.96 -4.01 2.59
N GLY A 97 -21.70 -4.42 2.51
CA GLY A 97 -20.79 -4.16 1.39
C GLY A 97 -20.23 -2.75 1.22
N GLY A 98 -20.44 -1.83 2.16
CA GLY A 98 -19.87 -0.49 2.08
C GLY A 98 -18.36 -0.47 2.27
N VAL A 99 -17.62 0.18 1.36
CA VAL A 99 -16.20 0.49 1.57
C VAL A 99 -16.11 1.74 2.44
N PRO A 100 -15.40 1.69 3.58
CA PRO A 100 -15.23 2.84 4.46
C PRO A 100 -14.61 4.05 3.75
N ASP A 101 -14.81 5.22 4.31
CA ASP A 101 -14.21 6.45 3.82
C ASP A 101 -12.70 6.56 4.13
N THR A 102 -12.10 7.60 3.62
CA THR A 102 -10.65 7.84 3.77
C THR A 102 -10.24 8.03 5.23
N GLU A 103 -11.05 8.69 6.05
CA GLU A 103 -10.76 8.92 7.47
C GLU A 103 -10.78 7.64 8.30
N TRP A 104 -11.70 6.73 7.97
CA TRP A 104 -11.74 5.41 8.61
C TRP A 104 -10.43 4.64 8.36
N TRP A 105 -9.93 4.69 7.13
CA TRP A 105 -8.66 4.06 6.75
C TRP A 105 -7.47 4.72 7.44
N ALA A 106 -7.44 6.05 7.42
CA ALA A 106 -6.38 6.83 8.01
C ALA A 106 -6.15 6.56 9.51
N LYS A 107 -7.22 6.20 10.22
CA LYS A 107 -7.16 5.87 11.65
C LYS A 107 -6.71 4.43 11.95
N ARG A 108 -6.65 3.58 10.95
CA ARG A 108 -6.41 2.13 11.13
C ARG A 108 -5.18 1.61 10.44
N LEU A 109 -4.80 2.22 9.34
CA LEU A 109 -3.62 1.82 8.59
C LEU A 109 -2.34 2.37 9.25
N GLU A 110 -1.31 1.54 9.23
CA GLU A 110 0.04 1.94 9.58
C GLU A 110 0.98 1.72 8.39
N PRO A 111 2.00 2.58 8.20
CA PRO A 111 2.97 2.40 7.12
C PRO A 111 3.53 0.98 7.10
N GLY A 112 3.56 0.37 5.93
CA GLY A 112 3.92 -1.02 5.70
C GLY A 112 2.78 -2.03 5.80
N ASP A 113 1.55 -1.60 6.13
CA ASP A 113 0.39 -2.47 5.99
C ASP A 113 0.19 -2.85 4.52
N LEU A 114 -0.10 -4.12 4.26
CA LEU A 114 -0.47 -4.62 2.95
C LEU A 114 -1.96 -4.39 2.70
N LEU A 115 -2.29 -3.84 1.56
CA LEU A 115 -3.66 -3.60 1.10
C LEU A 115 -4.01 -4.63 0.03
N PHE A 116 -5.14 -5.32 0.15
CA PHE A 116 -5.51 -6.43 -0.72
C PHE A 116 -6.80 -6.18 -1.46
N TRP A 117 -6.77 -6.36 -2.79
CA TRP A 117 -7.94 -6.31 -3.66
C TRP A 117 -8.29 -7.68 -4.21
N GLU A 118 -9.59 -7.93 -4.30
CA GLU A 118 -10.16 -9.06 -5.02
C GLU A 118 -10.64 -8.63 -6.40
N HIS A 119 -10.65 -9.57 -7.36
CA HIS A 119 -11.32 -9.43 -8.66
C HIS A 119 -10.85 -8.25 -9.55
N THR A 120 -9.63 -7.78 -9.43
CA THR A 120 -9.08 -6.80 -10.38
C THR A 120 -8.91 -7.41 -11.78
N TYR A 121 -8.74 -8.73 -11.84
CA TYR A 121 -8.85 -9.59 -13.00
C TYR A 121 -9.49 -10.93 -12.59
N LYS A 122 -9.70 -11.86 -13.52
CA LYS A 122 -10.26 -13.19 -13.22
C LYS A 122 -9.27 -13.99 -12.36
N PRO A 123 -9.61 -14.30 -11.09
CA PRO A 123 -8.71 -15.03 -10.23
C PRO A 123 -8.54 -16.48 -10.67
N GLN A 124 -7.32 -16.99 -10.62
CA GLN A 124 -6.97 -18.38 -10.96
C GLN A 124 -6.83 -19.27 -9.73
N ARG A 125 -6.94 -18.69 -8.53
CA ARG A 125 -6.74 -19.39 -7.25
C ARG A 125 -7.67 -18.85 -6.16
N LYS A 126 -7.72 -19.55 -5.03
CA LYS A 126 -8.40 -19.09 -3.82
C LYS A 126 -7.36 -18.80 -2.73
N PRO A 127 -7.52 -17.74 -1.92
CA PRO A 127 -8.58 -16.72 -2.01
C PRO A 127 -8.49 -15.90 -3.31
N PRO A 128 -9.59 -15.26 -3.76
CA PRO A 128 -9.66 -14.58 -5.06
C PRO A 128 -8.95 -13.20 -5.03
N VAL A 129 -7.91 -13.07 -4.22
CA VAL A 129 -7.07 -11.89 -4.12
C VAL A 129 -6.18 -11.80 -5.35
N THR A 130 -6.28 -10.69 -6.06
CA THR A 130 -5.61 -10.50 -7.36
C THR A 130 -4.66 -9.32 -7.38
N HIS A 131 -4.67 -8.47 -6.33
CA HIS A 131 -3.80 -7.30 -6.28
C HIS A 131 -3.41 -6.97 -4.84
N VAL A 132 -2.21 -6.41 -4.68
CA VAL A 132 -1.66 -5.96 -3.40
C VAL A 132 -0.86 -4.68 -3.58
N MET A 133 -0.95 -3.78 -2.61
CA MET A 133 -0.15 -2.57 -2.50
C MET A 133 0.36 -2.43 -1.06
N VAL A 134 1.40 -1.62 -0.87
CA VAL A 134 1.97 -1.31 0.45
C VAL A 134 1.52 0.10 0.85
N TYR A 135 0.91 0.25 2.00
CA TYR A 135 0.55 1.56 2.53
C TYR A 135 1.81 2.29 3.03
N LEU A 136 1.97 3.55 2.65
CA LEU A 136 3.13 4.37 2.99
C LEU A 136 2.86 5.38 4.13
N GLY A 137 1.61 5.69 4.39
CA GLY A 137 1.25 6.76 5.31
C GLY A 137 0.50 7.91 4.64
N ARG A 138 0.51 9.08 5.31
CA ARG A 138 -0.04 10.32 4.76
C ARG A 138 1.05 11.09 4.00
N GLY A 139 0.69 11.63 2.85
CA GLY A 139 1.48 12.59 2.12
C GLY A 139 1.40 14.00 2.72
N GLU A 140 2.14 14.92 2.14
CA GLU A 140 2.24 16.30 2.63
C GLU A 140 0.92 17.07 2.62
N ARG A 141 0.01 16.73 1.71
CA ARG A 141 -1.33 17.32 1.60
C ARG A 141 -2.41 16.54 2.36
N GLY A 142 -2.00 15.56 3.20
CA GLY A 142 -2.89 14.72 4.00
C GLY A 142 -3.51 13.54 3.25
N GLU A 143 -3.19 13.35 1.95
CA GLU A 143 -3.64 12.20 1.18
C GLU A 143 -3.01 10.91 1.71
N LEU A 144 -3.75 9.81 1.59
CA LEU A 144 -3.21 8.48 1.92
C LEU A 144 -2.40 7.96 0.73
N LEU A 145 -1.16 7.57 0.97
CA LEU A 145 -0.25 7.07 -0.07
C LEU A 145 -0.06 5.56 0.03
N MET A 146 0.08 4.94 -1.13
CA MET A 146 0.42 3.53 -1.27
C MET A 146 1.44 3.34 -2.40
N ALA A 147 2.30 2.35 -2.26
CA ALA A 147 3.26 1.96 -3.30
C ALA A 147 2.95 0.57 -3.85
N GLY A 148 3.24 0.38 -5.11
CA GLY A 148 3.06 -0.90 -5.79
C GLY A 148 3.15 -0.76 -7.30
N SER A 149 2.73 -1.79 -8.03
CA SER A 149 2.72 -1.77 -9.49
C SER A 149 1.32 -1.99 -10.04
N GLN A 150 0.92 -1.14 -10.99
CA GLN A 150 -0.39 -1.18 -11.67
C GLN A 150 -0.21 -1.43 -13.17
N SER A 151 -1.07 -2.26 -13.76
CA SER A 151 -0.96 -2.69 -15.16
C SER A 151 -0.89 -1.56 -16.18
N SER A 152 -1.49 -0.41 -15.89
CA SER A 152 -1.50 0.75 -16.78
C SER A 152 -0.42 1.79 -16.48
N ARG A 153 0.29 1.68 -15.35
CA ARG A 153 1.19 2.74 -14.86
C ARG A 153 2.55 2.25 -14.39
N GLY A 154 2.73 0.92 -14.28
CA GLY A 154 3.96 0.36 -13.73
C GLY A 154 4.11 0.53 -12.23
N VAL A 155 5.37 0.51 -11.77
CA VAL A 155 5.72 0.74 -10.37
C VAL A 155 5.61 2.22 -10.02
N GLY A 156 5.03 2.53 -8.87
CA GLY A 156 4.86 3.92 -8.46
C GLY A 156 4.30 4.09 -7.06
N VAL A 157 4.20 5.37 -6.68
CA VAL A 157 3.50 5.84 -5.50
C VAL A 157 2.18 6.43 -5.95
N TYR A 158 1.10 5.99 -5.34
CA TYR A 158 -0.27 6.31 -5.74
C TYR A 158 -1.08 6.77 -4.54
N GLN A 159 -2.07 7.60 -4.80
CA GLN A 159 -3.05 7.93 -3.76
C GLN A 159 -3.97 6.73 -3.52
N LEU A 160 -4.15 6.37 -2.26
CA LEU A 160 -5.15 5.37 -1.86
C LEU A 160 -6.54 5.99 -1.95
N GLN A 161 -7.36 5.42 -2.82
CA GLN A 161 -8.77 5.77 -3.00
C GLN A 161 -9.63 4.53 -2.72
N PRO A 162 -10.02 4.27 -1.46
CA PRO A 162 -10.60 3.00 -1.05
C PRO A 162 -11.88 2.60 -1.79
N ARG A 163 -12.67 3.59 -2.23
CA ARG A 163 -13.93 3.38 -2.95
C ARG A 163 -13.76 3.19 -4.46
N VAL A 164 -12.57 3.46 -4.98
CA VAL A 164 -12.30 3.30 -6.41
C VAL A 164 -12.20 1.82 -6.75
N VAL A 165 -12.93 1.44 -7.79
CA VAL A 165 -12.89 0.09 -8.34
C VAL A 165 -11.74 -0.01 -9.33
N TYR A 166 -10.83 -0.93 -9.09
CA TYR A 166 -9.71 -1.20 -9.98
C TYR A 166 -9.97 -2.43 -10.84
N GLY A 167 -10.03 -2.25 -12.17
CA GLY A 167 -10.19 -3.35 -13.09
C GLY A 167 -11.50 -4.13 -12.91
N GLY A 168 -11.46 -5.41 -13.21
CA GLY A 168 -12.56 -6.34 -13.07
C GLY A 168 -12.58 -7.35 -14.21
N HIS A 169 -13.41 -8.38 -14.08
CA HIS A 169 -13.60 -9.39 -15.11
C HIS A 169 -15.10 -9.67 -15.32
N GLY A 170 -15.48 -9.92 -16.56
CA GLY A 170 -16.87 -10.01 -16.95
C GLY A 170 -17.43 -11.40 -16.87
N GLY A 171 -18.77 -11.52 -16.85
CA GLY A 171 -19.58 -12.66 -17.17
C GLY A 171 -20.21 -12.54 -18.53
N PHE A 172 -21.03 -13.51 -18.86
CA PHE A 172 -21.76 -13.59 -20.13
C PHE A 172 -22.67 -12.37 -20.32
N PHE A 173 -22.55 -11.66 -21.43
CA PHE A 173 -23.27 -10.42 -21.75
C PHE A 173 -23.11 -9.23 -20.75
N GLY A 174 -22.07 -9.19 -19.93
CA GLY A 174 -21.84 -8.07 -19.01
C GLY A 174 -22.72 -8.03 -17.75
N LEU A 175 -23.67 -8.95 -17.61
CA LEU A 175 -24.67 -8.96 -16.55
C LEU A 175 -24.13 -9.31 -15.16
N PHE A 176 -22.96 -9.94 -15.04
CA PHE A 176 -22.38 -10.36 -13.77
C PHE A 176 -20.90 -9.95 -13.62
N LYS A 177 -20.59 -8.74 -14.04
CA LYS A 177 -19.22 -8.24 -13.96
C LYS A 177 -18.77 -8.09 -12.50
N LYS A 178 -17.80 -8.90 -12.09
CA LYS A 178 -17.11 -8.71 -10.81
C LYS A 178 -16.11 -7.57 -10.95
N LYS A 179 -16.22 -6.58 -10.09
CA LYS A 179 -15.35 -5.40 -10.05
C LYS A 179 -14.27 -5.59 -9.00
N GLY A 180 -13.07 -5.10 -9.28
CA GLY A 180 -11.98 -5.10 -8.33
C GLY A 180 -12.29 -4.21 -7.13
N ARG A 181 -12.19 -4.73 -5.92
CA ARG A 181 -12.48 -3.99 -4.68
C ARG A 181 -11.43 -4.28 -3.62
N LEU A 182 -11.13 -3.27 -2.80
CA LEU A 182 -10.31 -3.40 -1.61
C LEU A 182 -11.10 -4.18 -0.53
N VAL A 183 -10.54 -5.29 -0.05
CA VAL A 183 -11.27 -6.24 0.83
C VAL A 183 -10.61 -6.48 2.17
N ALA A 184 -9.33 -6.19 2.27
CA ALA A 184 -8.58 -6.42 3.50
C ALA A 184 -7.30 -5.58 3.55
N TYR A 185 -6.79 -5.42 4.75
CA TYR A 185 -5.42 -4.99 4.99
C TYR A 185 -4.74 -5.90 6.01
N GLY A 186 -3.42 -5.92 5.99
CA GLY A 186 -2.66 -6.81 6.84
C GLY A 186 -1.38 -6.21 7.37
N ARG A 187 -1.12 -6.41 8.66
CA ARG A 187 0.05 -5.88 9.36
C ARG A 187 1.14 -6.93 9.49
N LEU A 188 2.39 -6.53 9.30
CA LEU A 188 3.56 -7.40 9.34
C LEU A 188 4.52 -6.97 10.46
N ARG A 189 4.01 -6.94 11.68
CA ARG A 189 4.84 -6.73 12.87
C ARG A 189 4.90 -7.99 13.71
#